data_2f9d0c481b3659b282e65246d15dcd17
#
_entry.id   2f9d0c481b3659b282e65246d15dcd17
#
_cell.length_a   1.000
_cell.length_b   1.000
_cell.length_c   1.000
_cell.angle_alpha   90.00
_cell.angle_beta   90.00
_cell.angle_gamma   90.00
#
_symmetry.space_group_name_H-M   'P 1'
#
loop_
_entity.id
_entity.type
_entity.pdbx_description
1 polymer ?
#
loop_
_entity_poly.entity_id
_entity_poly.type
_entity_poly.pdbx_seq_one_letter_code
_entity_poly.pdbx_strand_id
1 'polypeptide(L)'
;MSQFFQVHPDNPQTRLIRQAAEIVRDSGVIIYPTDSSYAIGCQIGDKSAMDRIRQIRRLNDDHNFTLIGRSLSELSAYTKLDNQAHRLIKNLTPGPYTFILKATKQVPKRLMHAKQIGRAHV
;
A
#
# COMPACT_ATOMS: atom_id res chain seq x y z
N MET A 1 -14.11 14.01 -10.81
CA MET A 1 -14.43 14.96 -9.70
C MET A 1 -14.02 14.35 -8.38
N SER A 2 -13.31 15.12 -7.56
CA SER A 2 -12.85 14.64 -6.26
C SER A 2 -13.97 14.62 -5.24
N GLN A 3 -13.97 13.62 -4.38
CA GLN A 3 -14.89 13.50 -3.25
C GLN A 3 -14.11 13.58 -1.95
N PHE A 4 -14.67 14.22 -0.95
CA PHE A 4 -14.10 14.33 0.37
C PHE A 4 -14.97 13.59 1.37
N PHE A 5 -14.37 12.63 2.10
CA PHE A 5 -15.07 11.86 3.12
C PHE A 5 -14.57 12.26 4.50
N GLN A 6 -15.47 12.71 5.34
CA GLN A 6 -15.14 12.98 6.73
C GLN A 6 -15.47 11.75 7.57
N VAL A 7 -14.43 10.97 7.87
CA VAL A 7 -14.55 9.69 8.56
C VAL A 7 -14.32 9.89 10.06
N HIS A 8 -15.20 9.28 10.87
CA HIS A 8 -15.06 9.36 12.32
C HIS A 8 -13.78 8.64 12.77
N PRO A 9 -12.92 9.27 13.59
CA PRO A 9 -11.61 8.71 13.93
C PRO A 9 -11.66 7.43 14.76
N ASP A 10 -12.66 7.28 15.64
CA ASP A 10 -12.78 6.13 16.52
C ASP A 10 -13.76 5.07 16.00
N ASN A 11 -14.82 5.52 15.33
CA ASN A 11 -15.84 4.65 14.77
C ASN A 11 -16.06 4.99 13.30
N PRO A 12 -15.18 4.56 12.39
CA PRO A 12 -15.33 4.85 10.96
C PRO A 12 -16.67 4.33 10.44
N GLN A 13 -17.37 5.17 9.67
CA GLN A 13 -18.64 4.79 9.07
C GLN A 13 -18.40 3.75 7.97
N THR A 14 -18.99 2.58 8.12
CA THR A 14 -18.85 1.48 7.16
C THR A 14 -19.23 1.90 5.74
N ARG A 15 -20.27 2.73 5.62
CA ARG A 15 -20.71 3.26 4.33
C ARG A 15 -19.60 4.03 3.61
N LEU A 16 -18.90 4.92 4.33
CA LEU A 16 -17.84 5.73 3.76
C LEU A 16 -16.61 4.88 3.39
N ILE A 17 -16.25 3.93 4.23
CA ILE A 17 -15.14 3.01 3.96
C ILE A 17 -15.46 2.16 2.72
N ARG A 18 -16.69 1.69 2.59
CA ARG A 18 -17.14 0.92 1.43
C ARG A 18 -17.08 1.75 0.14
N GLN A 19 -17.51 3.01 0.19
CA GLN A 19 -17.42 3.92 -0.95
C GLN A 19 -15.97 4.16 -1.38
N ALA A 20 -15.06 4.36 -0.41
CA ALA A 20 -13.64 4.50 -0.69
C ALA A 20 -13.07 3.24 -1.34
N ALA A 21 -13.44 2.07 -0.84
CA ALA A 21 -13.00 0.79 -1.42
C ALA A 21 -13.48 0.63 -2.87
N GLU A 22 -14.70 1.04 -3.17
CA GLU A 22 -15.21 1.01 -4.55
C GLU A 22 -14.43 1.92 -5.48
N ILE A 23 -14.07 3.11 -5.02
CA ILE A 23 -13.23 4.04 -5.79
C ILE A 23 -11.90 3.39 -6.14
N VAL A 24 -11.27 2.71 -5.19
CA VAL A 24 -10.01 2.02 -5.41
C VAL A 24 -10.18 0.87 -6.41
N ARG A 25 -11.25 0.08 -6.29
CA ARG A 25 -11.53 -1.03 -7.21
C ARG A 25 -11.80 -0.54 -8.64
N ASP A 26 -12.34 0.65 -8.78
CA ASP A 26 -12.65 1.27 -10.09
C ASP A 26 -11.48 2.08 -10.64
N SER A 27 -10.26 1.72 -10.30
CA SER A 27 -9.02 2.39 -10.75
C SER A 27 -8.87 3.81 -10.23
N GLY A 28 -9.53 4.13 -9.13
CA GLY A 28 -9.40 5.44 -8.49
C GLY A 28 -8.16 5.53 -7.62
N VAL A 29 -7.84 6.76 -7.24
CA VAL A 29 -6.76 7.10 -6.34
C VAL A 29 -7.37 7.71 -5.08
N ILE A 30 -6.87 7.32 -3.91
CA ILE A 30 -7.33 7.87 -2.64
C ILE A 30 -6.17 8.52 -1.89
N ILE A 31 -6.51 9.51 -1.07
CA ILE A 31 -5.61 10.08 -0.07
C ILE A 31 -6.19 9.75 1.30
N TYR A 32 -5.37 9.17 2.15
CA TYR A 32 -5.82 8.67 3.44
C TYR A 32 -4.79 8.97 4.54
N PRO A 33 -5.24 9.11 5.79
CA PRO A 33 -4.33 9.36 6.91
C PRO A 33 -3.58 8.09 7.30
N THR A 34 -2.33 8.26 7.71
CA THR A 34 -1.49 7.22 8.26
C THR A 34 -1.03 7.59 9.67
N ASP A 35 -0.18 6.76 10.26
CA ASP A 35 0.42 7.03 11.57
C ASP A 35 1.35 8.25 11.59
N SER A 36 1.88 8.65 10.44
CA SER A 36 2.82 9.78 10.35
C SER A 36 2.21 10.99 9.62
N SER A 37 1.58 10.77 8.46
CA SER A 37 1.02 11.84 7.63
C SER A 37 -0.02 11.24 6.69
N TYR A 38 -0.46 12.02 5.70
CA TYR A 38 -1.33 11.50 4.66
C TYR A 38 -0.52 10.76 3.60
N ALA A 39 -1.12 9.71 3.06
CA ALA A 39 -0.56 8.95 1.96
C ALA A 39 -1.51 8.96 0.78
N ILE A 40 -0.96 8.69 -0.41
CA ILE A 40 -1.74 8.53 -1.64
C ILE A 40 -1.63 7.08 -2.08
N GLY A 41 -2.73 6.47 -2.45
CA GLY A 41 -2.74 5.05 -2.79
C GLY A 41 -3.74 4.66 -3.86
N CYS A 42 -3.54 3.45 -4.37
CA CYS A 42 -4.41 2.83 -5.36
C CYS A 42 -4.37 1.32 -5.21
N GLN A 43 -5.17 0.62 -6.02
CA GLN A 43 -5.16 -0.84 -6.04
C GLN A 43 -3.83 -1.37 -6.58
N ILE A 44 -3.31 -2.42 -5.96
CA ILE A 44 -2.09 -3.09 -6.42
C ILE A 44 -2.26 -3.59 -7.86
N GLY A 45 -1.25 -3.35 -8.69
CA GLY A 45 -1.25 -3.81 -10.08
C GLY A 45 -2.05 -2.97 -11.05
N ASP A 46 -2.73 -1.93 -10.60
CA ASP A 46 -3.48 -1.02 -11.46
C ASP A 46 -2.54 0.01 -12.09
N LYS A 47 -2.14 -0.26 -13.34
CA LYS A 47 -1.20 0.61 -14.05
C LYS A 47 -1.70 2.03 -14.20
N SER A 48 -2.95 2.19 -14.60
CA SER A 48 -3.57 3.48 -14.85
C SER A 48 -3.57 4.35 -13.59
N ALA A 49 -3.95 3.75 -12.45
CA ALA A 49 -3.96 4.45 -11.18
C ALA A 49 -2.55 4.78 -10.69
N MET A 50 -1.59 3.86 -10.87
CA MET A 50 -0.19 4.11 -10.51
C MET A 50 0.42 5.23 -11.33
N ASP A 51 0.16 5.28 -12.63
CA ASP A 51 0.62 6.36 -13.50
C ASP A 51 0.02 7.70 -13.08
N ARG A 52 -1.25 7.70 -12.66
CA ARG A 52 -1.90 8.90 -12.14
C ARG A 52 -1.24 9.40 -10.86
N ILE A 53 -0.86 8.50 -9.95
CA ILE A 53 -0.11 8.87 -8.73
C ILE A 53 1.23 9.50 -9.10
N ARG A 54 1.95 8.91 -10.06
CA ARG A 54 3.22 9.46 -10.52
C ARG A 54 3.06 10.87 -11.07
N GLN A 55 2.01 11.11 -11.85
CA GLN A 55 1.70 12.45 -12.37
C GLN A 55 1.38 13.44 -11.26
N ILE A 56 0.54 13.06 -10.31
CA ILE A 56 0.15 13.93 -9.18
C ILE A 56 1.37 14.30 -8.35
N ARG A 57 2.23 13.34 -8.05
CA ARG A 57 3.41 13.52 -7.21
C ARG A 57 4.65 13.92 -8.01
N ARG A 58 4.57 13.98 -9.33
CA ARG A 58 5.71 14.26 -10.22
C ARG A 58 6.88 13.31 -9.97
N LEU A 59 6.58 12.01 -9.88
CA LEU A 59 7.56 10.97 -9.65
C LEU A 59 8.08 10.39 -10.96
N ASN A 60 9.31 9.86 -10.93
CA ASN A 60 9.89 9.14 -12.06
C ASN A 60 9.26 7.75 -12.21
N ASP A 61 9.39 7.15 -13.39
CA ASP A 61 8.86 5.81 -13.67
C ASP A 61 9.52 4.71 -12.82
N ASP A 62 10.74 4.93 -12.38
CA ASP A 62 11.50 4.00 -11.55
C ASP A 62 11.32 4.23 -10.04
N HIS A 63 10.42 5.14 -9.65
CA HIS A 63 10.07 5.33 -8.25
C HIS A 63 9.33 4.10 -7.71
N ASN A 64 9.79 3.56 -6.60
CA ASN A 64 9.23 2.37 -5.99
C ASN A 64 8.05 2.72 -5.08
N PHE A 65 6.94 2.01 -5.26
CA PHE A 65 5.79 2.11 -4.39
C PHE A 65 5.91 1.14 -3.22
N THR A 66 5.23 1.47 -2.12
CA THR A 66 5.16 0.63 -0.93
C THR A 66 3.83 -0.13 -0.94
N LEU A 67 3.89 -1.43 -0.70
CA LEU A 67 2.69 -2.25 -0.52
C LEU A 67 2.17 -2.09 0.90
N ILE A 68 0.87 -1.92 1.03
CA ILE A 68 0.19 -1.90 2.31
C ILE A 68 -0.68 -3.14 2.42
N GLY A 69 -0.54 -3.86 3.51
CA GLY A 69 -1.37 -5.02 3.80
C GLY A 69 -2.02 -4.90 5.17
N ARG A 70 -3.19 -5.50 5.30
CA ARG A 70 -3.93 -5.52 6.56
C ARG A 70 -3.26 -6.38 7.62
N SER A 71 -2.55 -7.42 7.18
CA SER A 71 -1.89 -8.36 8.06
C SER A 71 -0.62 -8.91 7.41
N LEU A 72 0.26 -9.49 8.23
CA LEU A 72 1.47 -10.14 7.74
C LEU A 72 1.13 -11.35 6.85
N SER A 73 0.06 -12.08 7.17
CA SER A 73 -0.41 -13.20 6.36
C SER A 73 -0.76 -12.76 4.93
N GLU A 74 -1.42 -11.62 4.81
CA GLU A 74 -1.78 -11.04 3.51
C GLU A 74 -0.55 -10.65 2.71
N LEU A 75 0.45 -10.05 3.36
CA LEU A 75 1.69 -9.63 2.73
C LEU A 75 2.60 -10.80 2.39
N SER A 76 2.47 -11.94 3.06
CA SER A 76 3.33 -13.10 2.83
C SER A 76 3.23 -13.67 1.41
N ALA A 77 2.13 -13.41 0.71
CA ALA A 77 1.99 -13.78 -0.71
C ALA A 77 2.94 -12.98 -1.61
N TYR A 78 3.34 -11.79 -1.19
CA TYR A 78 4.14 -10.86 -1.99
C TYR A 78 5.60 -10.80 -1.56
N THR A 79 5.96 -11.37 -0.42
CA THR A 79 7.30 -11.26 0.15
C THR A 79 7.83 -12.63 0.55
N LYS A 80 9.15 -12.78 0.45
CA LYS A 80 9.85 -13.97 0.96
C LYS A 80 10.28 -13.68 2.39
N LEU A 81 9.69 -14.37 3.35
CA LEU A 81 9.97 -14.21 4.78
C LEU A 81 10.51 -15.51 5.37
N ASP A 82 11.69 -15.43 6.01
CA ASP A 82 12.13 -16.51 6.87
C ASP A 82 11.49 -16.36 8.27
N ASN A 83 11.69 -17.35 9.14
CA ASN A 83 11.08 -17.34 10.47
C ASN A 83 11.56 -16.18 11.33
N GLN A 84 12.82 -15.79 11.20
CA GLN A 84 13.40 -14.69 11.97
C GLN A 84 12.79 -13.36 11.56
N ALA A 85 12.71 -13.09 10.24
CA ALA A 85 12.08 -11.89 9.71
C ALA A 85 10.60 -11.83 10.09
N HIS A 86 9.90 -12.97 10.01
CA HIS A 86 8.49 -13.05 10.38
C HIS A 86 8.26 -12.64 11.84
N ARG A 87 9.08 -13.17 12.76
CA ARG A 87 8.97 -12.84 14.19
C ARG A 87 9.23 -11.34 14.44
N LEU A 88 10.27 -10.81 13.81
CA LEU A 88 10.63 -9.40 13.97
C LEU A 88 9.50 -8.49 13.53
N ILE A 89 8.97 -8.73 12.32
CA ILE A 89 7.89 -7.93 11.77
C ILE A 89 6.63 -8.05 12.62
N LYS A 90 6.29 -9.27 13.05
CA LYS A 90 5.13 -9.53 13.91
C LYS A 90 5.21 -8.74 15.22
N ASN A 91 6.39 -8.62 15.80
CA ASN A 91 6.58 -7.89 17.07
C ASN A 91 6.54 -6.37 16.87
N LEU A 92 6.90 -5.87 15.69
CA LEU A 92 6.95 -4.44 15.41
C LEU A 92 5.66 -3.90 14.79
N THR A 93 4.73 -4.77 14.42
CA THR A 93 3.50 -4.35 13.74
C THR A 93 2.26 -4.65 14.56
N PRO A 94 1.23 -3.79 14.47
CA PRO A 94 1.21 -2.53 13.74
C PRO A 94 2.17 -1.51 14.34
N GLY A 95 2.72 -0.63 13.49
CA GLY A 95 3.66 0.39 13.96
C GLY A 95 4.22 1.20 12.79
N PRO A 96 5.00 2.24 13.10
CA PRO A 96 5.47 3.20 12.10
C PRO A 96 6.72 2.71 11.35
N TYR A 97 6.70 1.47 10.87
CA TYR A 97 7.84 0.86 10.20
C TYR A 97 7.50 0.49 8.76
N THR A 98 8.45 0.69 7.87
CA THR A 98 8.43 0.18 6.50
C THR A 98 9.57 -0.82 6.35
N PHE A 99 9.26 -2.01 5.82
CA PHE A 99 10.22 -3.08 5.67
C PHE A 99 10.61 -3.25 4.21
N ILE A 100 11.88 -3.49 3.95
CA ILE A 100 12.39 -3.82 2.62
C ILE A 100 12.65 -5.32 2.58
N LEU A 101 11.90 -6.02 1.75
CA LEU A 101 11.88 -7.47 1.69
C LEU A 101 12.03 -7.94 0.25
N LYS A 102 12.49 -9.18 0.08
CA LYS A 102 12.53 -9.80 -1.25
C LYS A 102 11.11 -10.07 -1.74
N ALA A 103 10.84 -9.68 -2.98
CA ALA A 103 9.55 -9.87 -3.60
C ALA A 103 9.39 -11.29 -4.14
N THR A 104 8.15 -11.81 -4.11
CA THR A 104 7.77 -13.01 -4.84
C THR A 104 7.31 -12.65 -6.25
N LYS A 105 7.01 -13.67 -7.07
CA LYS A 105 6.46 -13.47 -8.41
C LYS A 105 5.07 -12.84 -8.41
N GLN A 106 4.39 -12.82 -7.27
CA GLN A 106 3.06 -12.21 -7.13
C GLN A 106 3.11 -10.67 -7.15
N VAL A 107 4.28 -10.08 -6.88
CA VAL A 107 4.44 -8.63 -6.94
C VAL A 107 4.50 -8.20 -8.40
N PRO A 108 3.65 -7.25 -8.83
CA PRO A 108 3.74 -6.71 -10.18
C PRO A 108 5.14 -6.14 -10.45
N LYS A 109 5.69 -6.41 -11.63
CA LYS A 109 7.06 -6.02 -12.00
C LYS A 109 7.32 -4.52 -11.82
N ARG A 110 6.29 -3.69 -11.98
CA ARG A 110 6.40 -2.23 -11.85
C ARG A 110 6.67 -1.76 -10.43
N LEU A 111 6.37 -2.61 -9.45
CA LEU A 111 6.61 -2.32 -8.04
C LEU A 111 7.97 -2.83 -7.58
N MET A 112 8.66 -3.60 -8.41
CA MET A 112 9.92 -4.22 -8.04
C MET A 112 11.10 -3.32 -8.38
N HIS A 113 12.08 -3.29 -7.47
CA HIS A 113 13.40 -2.75 -7.77
C HIS A 113 14.12 -3.67 -8.77
N ALA A 114 15.13 -3.15 -9.48
CA ALA A 114 15.94 -3.92 -10.42
C ALA A 114 16.55 -5.19 -9.79
N LYS A 115 16.74 -5.20 -8.48
CA LYS A 115 17.23 -6.36 -7.71
C LYS A 115 16.11 -7.20 -7.09
N GLN A 116 14.89 -7.04 -7.54
CA GLN A 116 13.70 -7.75 -7.05
C GLN A 116 13.43 -7.53 -5.55
N ILE A 117 13.65 -6.33 -5.09
CA ILE A 117 13.35 -5.93 -3.72
C ILE A 117 12.12 -5.05 -3.72
N GLY A 118 11.11 -5.41 -2.94
CA GLY A 118 9.92 -4.59 -2.72
C GLY A 118 9.92 -3.97 -1.34
N ARG A 119 9.05 -2.98 -1.14
CA ARG A 119 8.78 -2.38 0.16
C ARG A 119 7.40 -2.82 0.64
N ALA A 120 7.29 -3.12 1.91
CA ALA A 120 6.01 -3.48 2.52
C ALA A 120 5.82 -2.73 3.83
N HIS A 121 4.59 -2.29 4.07
CA HIS A 121 4.17 -1.63 5.31
C HIS A 121 2.92 -2.35 5.83
N VAL A 122 2.91 -2.63 7.10
CA VAL A 122 1.79 -3.31 7.76
C VAL A 122 1.12 -2.39 8.77
#